data_6fb348ee9fdf6512bd364e8d4a716ab1
#
_entry.id   6fb348ee9fdf6512bd364e8d4a716ab1
#
_cell.length_a   1.000
_cell.length_b   1.000
_cell.length_c   1.000
_cell.angle_alpha   90.00
_cell.angle_beta   90.00
_cell.angle_gamma   90.00
#
_symmetry.space_group_name_H-M   'P 1'
#
loop_
_entity.id
_entity.type
_entity.pdbx_description
1 polymer ?
#
loop_
_entity_poly.entity_id
_entity_poly.type
_entity_poly.pdbx_seq_one_letter_code
_entity_poly.pdbx_strand_id
1 'polypeptide(L)'
;KQKIVFWEKHDELKLGIINAELQEAFTFKEIPLIEIETTRNKHFHSQSLWDNIENENFRNASWESAPITELADTLVSESIELNASDLHLETLENALLVRLRIDGILHTHRHLPYWIKDALLQRYKILSQMDIAEKRLPQDGSFSFIHKGTDVFIRANTLPTKFGEKCVLRFLPPKKTKDLKSLFYPQKTCKKLLQFIKEPQGIFIVCGPTGSGKSSTL
;
A
#
# COMPACT_ATOMS: atom_id res chain seq x y z
N LYS A 1 -4.38 8.03 -15.27
CA LYS A 1 -4.41 6.55 -15.02
C LYS A 1 -3.73 5.90 -16.21
N GLN A 2 -2.53 5.35 -16.04
CA GLN A 2 -1.88 4.57 -17.10
C GLN A 2 -2.58 3.22 -17.15
N LYS A 3 -3.26 2.94 -18.25
CA LYS A 3 -3.73 1.59 -18.57
C LYS A 3 -2.60 0.90 -19.34
N ILE A 4 -2.10 -0.21 -18.80
CA ILE A 4 -1.09 -1.03 -19.47
C ILE A 4 -1.84 -2.08 -20.29
N VAL A 5 -1.66 -2.07 -21.60
CA VAL A 5 -2.21 -3.08 -22.51
C VAL A 5 -1.05 -3.92 -23.02
N PHE A 6 -1.11 -5.23 -22.80
CA PHE A 6 -0.11 -6.17 -23.31
C PHE A 6 -0.59 -6.77 -24.64
N TRP A 7 0.28 -6.85 -25.64
CA TRP A 7 0.00 -7.55 -26.90
C TRP A 7 1.25 -8.26 -27.41
N GLU A 8 1.04 -9.30 -28.20
CA GLU A 8 2.12 -9.94 -28.96
C GLU A 8 2.41 -9.19 -30.25
N LYS A 9 3.69 -9.17 -30.66
CA LYS A 9 4.27 -8.36 -31.75
C LYS A 9 3.61 -8.54 -33.14
N HIS A 10 2.66 -9.47 -33.31
CA HIS A 10 2.01 -9.79 -34.56
C HIS A 10 0.63 -9.14 -34.82
N ASP A 11 0.17 -8.28 -33.91
CA ASP A 11 -1.20 -7.74 -33.97
C ASP A 11 -1.28 -6.22 -34.16
N GLU A 12 -0.46 -5.65 -35.06
CA GLU A 12 -0.49 -4.20 -35.37
C GLU A 12 -1.88 -3.72 -35.84
N LEU A 13 -2.65 -4.59 -36.50
CA LEU A 13 -4.02 -4.29 -36.94
C LEU A 13 -4.98 -4.09 -35.78
N LYS A 14 -4.87 -4.88 -34.70
CA LYS A 14 -5.71 -4.75 -33.51
C LYS A 14 -5.39 -3.50 -32.71
N LEU A 15 -4.14 -3.05 -32.71
CA LEU A 15 -3.71 -1.80 -32.09
C LEU A 15 -4.37 -0.57 -32.72
N GLY A 16 -4.46 -0.57 -34.03
CA GLY A 16 -5.14 0.49 -34.78
C GLY A 16 -6.63 0.58 -34.41
N ILE A 17 -7.30 -0.57 -34.25
CA ILE A 17 -8.70 -0.64 -33.86
C ILE A 17 -8.90 -0.17 -32.40
N ILE A 18 -8.06 -0.61 -31.46
CA ILE A 18 -8.12 -0.19 -30.07
C ILE A 18 -7.88 1.31 -29.92
N ASN A 19 -6.95 1.90 -30.64
CA ASN A 19 -6.71 3.35 -30.64
C ASN A 19 -7.88 4.13 -31.24
N ALA A 20 -8.54 3.60 -32.26
CA ALA A 20 -9.70 4.23 -32.89
C ALA A 20 -10.93 4.19 -31.98
N GLU A 21 -11.16 3.11 -31.24
CA GLU A 21 -12.29 2.96 -30.33
C GLU A 21 -12.16 3.77 -29.04
N LEU A 22 -10.92 3.93 -28.51
CA LEU A 22 -10.68 4.61 -27.23
C LEU A 22 -10.46 6.11 -27.37
N GLN A 23 -10.27 6.64 -28.58
CA GLN A 23 -10.00 8.07 -28.87
C GLN A 23 -8.89 8.70 -28.02
N GLU A 24 -8.03 7.90 -27.41
CA GLU A 24 -6.91 8.32 -26.58
C GLU A 24 -5.58 7.94 -27.26
N ALA A 25 -4.66 8.88 -27.31
CA ALA A 25 -3.30 8.61 -27.75
C ALA A 25 -2.55 7.86 -26.65
N PHE A 26 -2.19 6.61 -26.89
CA PHE A 26 -1.34 5.83 -26.00
C PHE A 26 0.14 6.00 -26.38
N THR A 27 0.98 6.21 -25.38
CA THR A 27 2.43 6.15 -25.58
C THR A 27 2.88 4.71 -25.34
N PHE A 28 3.31 4.03 -26.39
CA PHE A 28 3.82 2.67 -26.31
C PHE A 28 5.28 2.70 -25.88
N LYS A 29 5.64 1.87 -24.91
CA LYS A 29 7.02 1.66 -24.48
C LYS A 29 7.38 0.20 -24.73
N GLU A 30 8.44 -0.05 -25.47
CA GLU A 30 9.00 -1.40 -25.55
C GLU A 30 9.52 -1.81 -24.17
N ILE A 31 9.00 -2.92 -23.66
CA ILE A 31 9.42 -3.52 -22.38
C ILE A 31 10.06 -4.87 -22.71
N PRO A 32 11.22 -5.22 -22.12
CA PRO A 32 11.83 -6.52 -22.30
C PRO A 32 10.86 -7.66 -21.97
N LEU A 33 10.91 -8.74 -22.76
CA LEU A 33 10.00 -9.90 -22.63
C LEU A 33 9.99 -10.47 -21.20
N ILE A 34 11.16 -10.43 -20.54
CA ILE A 34 11.34 -10.90 -19.15
C ILE A 34 10.56 -10.04 -18.15
N GLU A 35 10.40 -8.73 -18.42
CA GLU A 35 9.65 -7.82 -17.56
C GLU A 35 8.14 -7.98 -17.76
N ILE A 36 7.72 -8.33 -18.98
CA ILE A 36 6.33 -8.69 -19.29
C ILE A 36 5.96 -10.00 -18.61
N GLU A 37 6.82 -11.04 -18.67
CA GLU A 37 6.58 -12.33 -18.05
C GLU A 37 6.55 -12.24 -16.52
N THR A 38 7.45 -11.46 -15.91
CA THR A 38 7.43 -11.24 -14.46
C THR A 38 6.18 -10.49 -14.00
N THR A 39 5.74 -9.51 -14.75
CA THR A 39 4.51 -8.76 -14.44
C THR A 39 3.28 -9.62 -14.66
N ARG A 40 3.25 -10.40 -15.75
CA ARG A 40 2.18 -11.36 -16.04
C ARG A 40 2.09 -12.43 -14.96
N ASN A 41 3.20 -13.06 -14.60
CA ASN A 41 3.23 -14.12 -13.60
C ASN A 41 2.78 -13.64 -12.22
N LYS A 42 3.16 -12.42 -11.81
CA LYS A 42 2.66 -11.80 -10.57
C LYS A 42 1.15 -11.56 -10.62
N HIS A 43 0.65 -11.04 -11.73
CA HIS A 43 -0.79 -10.78 -11.88
C HIS A 43 -1.60 -12.09 -11.91
N PHE A 44 -1.10 -13.13 -12.59
CA PHE A 44 -1.74 -14.44 -12.61
C PHE A 44 -1.66 -15.14 -11.25
N HIS A 45 -0.56 -14.99 -10.51
CA HIS A 45 -0.43 -15.58 -9.18
C HIS A 45 -1.41 -14.94 -8.18
N SER A 46 -1.50 -13.61 -8.17
CA SER A 46 -2.51 -12.93 -7.35
C SER A 46 -3.94 -13.29 -7.78
N GLN A 47 -4.21 -13.38 -9.09
CA GLN A 47 -5.52 -13.78 -9.58
C GLN A 47 -5.90 -15.20 -9.13
N SER A 48 -4.97 -16.16 -9.23
CA SER A 48 -5.20 -17.53 -8.76
C SER A 48 -5.47 -17.62 -7.25
N LEU A 49 -4.84 -16.76 -6.46
CA LEU A 49 -5.12 -16.65 -5.02
C LEU A 49 -6.56 -16.18 -4.79
N TRP A 50 -6.97 -15.13 -5.52
CA TRP A 50 -8.32 -14.58 -5.39
C TRP A 50 -9.40 -15.58 -5.83
N ASP A 51 -9.16 -16.33 -6.90
CA ASP A 51 -10.08 -17.34 -7.43
C ASP A 51 -10.22 -18.55 -6.47
N ASN A 52 -9.18 -18.81 -5.67
CA ASN A 52 -9.15 -19.93 -4.73
C ASN A 52 -9.55 -19.57 -3.29
N ILE A 53 -9.89 -18.32 -3.00
CA ILE A 53 -10.15 -17.88 -1.63
C ILE A 53 -11.35 -18.59 -0.98
N GLU A 54 -12.29 -19.10 -1.77
CA GLU A 54 -13.45 -19.84 -1.30
C GLU A 54 -13.17 -21.32 -1.02
N ASN A 55 -11.97 -21.81 -1.34
CA ASN A 55 -11.59 -23.19 -1.12
C ASN A 55 -11.53 -23.56 0.37
N GLU A 56 -11.70 -24.85 0.67
CA GLU A 56 -11.64 -25.40 2.02
C GLU A 56 -10.32 -25.07 2.76
N ASN A 57 -9.21 -24.97 2.04
CA ASN A 57 -7.91 -24.61 2.58
C ASN A 57 -7.91 -23.22 3.26
N PHE A 58 -8.73 -22.29 2.79
CA PHE A 58 -8.90 -20.99 3.42
C PHE A 58 -9.93 -21.01 4.55
N ARG A 59 -10.98 -21.83 4.43
CA ARG A 59 -12.06 -21.88 5.44
C ARG A 59 -11.60 -22.36 6.81
N ASN A 60 -10.63 -23.28 6.83
CA ASN A 60 -10.05 -23.84 8.06
C ASN A 60 -8.67 -23.23 8.38
N ALA A 61 -8.29 -22.19 7.69
CA ALA A 61 -6.98 -21.58 7.81
C ALA A 61 -6.85 -20.77 9.10
N SER A 62 -5.81 -21.05 9.89
CA SER A 62 -5.38 -20.19 10.99
C SER A 62 -4.50 -19.05 10.46
N TRP A 63 -4.26 -18.05 11.29
CA TRP A 63 -3.38 -16.93 10.97
C TRP A 63 -1.93 -17.33 10.62
N GLU A 64 -1.48 -18.52 11.04
CA GLU A 64 -0.16 -19.10 10.71
C GLU A 64 -0.15 -19.84 9.37
N SER A 65 -1.32 -20.13 8.82
CA SER A 65 -1.41 -20.93 7.61
C SER A 65 -0.83 -20.20 6.41
N ALA A 66 -0.20 -20.94 5.50
CA ALA A 66 0.37 -20.38 4.28
C ALA A 66 -0.64 -19.56 3.46
N PRO A 67 -1.90 -19.98 3.25
CA PRO A 67 -2.88 -19.19 2.52
C PRO A 67 -3.18 -17.80 3.13
N ILE A 68 -3.30 -17.72 4.46
CA ILE A 68 -3.58 -16.44 5.14
C ILE A 68 -2.35 -15.53 5.11
N THR A 69 -1.17 -16.08 5.27
CA THR A 69 0.08 -15.33 5.14
C THR A 69 0.23 -14.75 3.74
N GLU A 70 0.03 -15.56 2.71
CA GLU A 70 0.09 -15.14 1.31
C GLU A 70 -0.97 -14.06 0.99
N LEU A 71 -2.19 -14.22 1.50
CA LEU A 71 -3.26 -13.24 1.34
C LEU A 71 -2.89 -11.90 1.99
N ALA A 72 -2.38 -11.93 3.22
CA ALA A 72 -1.96 -10.72 3.94
C ALA A 72 -0.83 -9.99 3.20
N ASP A 73 0.18 -10.72 2.75
CA ASP A 73 1.32 -10.17 2.02
C ASP A 73 0.91 -9.63 0.64
N THR A 74 -0.03 -10.29 -0.03
CA THR A 74 -0.60 -9.85 -1.32
C THR A 74 -1.35 -8.54 -1.17
N LEU A 75 -2.22 -8.41 -0.15
CA LEU A 75 -2.96 -7.17 0.11
C LEU A 75 -2.03 -5.98 0.39
N VAL A 76 -0.96 -6.20 1.17
CA VAL A 76 0.05 -5.17 1.43
C VAL A 76 0.79 -4.81 0.14
N SER A 77 1.21 -5.79 -0.63
CA SER A 77 1.94 -5.59 -1.89
C SER A 77 1.11 -4.83 -2.92
N GLU A 78 -0.15 -5.24 -3.15
CA GLU A 78 -1.09 -4.54 -4.04
C GLU A 78 -1.33 -3.09 -3.59
N SER A 79 -1.45 -2.86 -2.27
CA SER A 79 -1.63 -1.52 -1.71
C SER A 79 -0.43 -0.61 -2.01
N ILE A 80 0.78 -1.13 -1.84
CA ILE A 80 2.03 -0.39 -2.13
C ILE A 80 2.14 -0.10 -3.63
N GLU A 81 1.83 -1.06 -4.49
CA GLU A 81 1.88 -0.91 -5.96
C GLU A 81 0.87 0.13 -6.48
N LEU A 82 -0.29 0.20 -5.86
CA LEU A 82 -1.32 1.20 -6.15
C LEU A 82 -1.07 2.57 -5.49
N ASN A 83 0.07 2.74 -4.81
CA ASN A 83 0.43 3.95 -4.05
C ASN A 83 -0.64 4.35 -3.03
N ALA A 84 -1.28 3.37 -2.40
CA ALA A 84 -2.24 3.64 -1.34
C ALA A 84 -1.52 4.18 -0.10
N SER A 85 -2.12 5.18 0.54
CA SER A 85 -1.64 5.68 1.84
C SER A 85 -2.11 4.81 3.01
N ASP A 86 -3.29 4.19 2.87
CA ASP A 86 -3.88 3.34 3.91
C ASP A 86 -4.61 2.15 3.27
N LEU A 87 -4.50 0.97 3.90
CA LEU A 87 -5.32 -0.21 3.66
C LEU A 87 -6.29 -0.35 4.84
N HIS A 88 -7.57 -0.42 4.55
CA HIS A 88 -8.63 -0.60 5.54
C HIS A 88 -9.26 -1.99 5.38
N LEU A 89 -9.32 -2.72 6.47
CA LEU A 89 -10.08 -3.96 6.62
C LEU A 89 -11.28 -3.67 7.51
N GLU A 90 -12.47 -3.66 6.94
CA GLU A 90 -13.71 -3.29 7.63
C GLU A 90 -14.63 -4.50 7.73
N THR A 91 -14.86 -4.97 8.95
CA THR A 91 -15.77 -6.09 9.19
C THR A 91 -17.21 -5.62 9.05
N LEU A 92 -17.91 -6.17 8.07
CA LEU A 92 -19.35 -6.01 7.85
C LEU A 92 -20.10 -7.23 8.38
N GLU A 93 -21.43 -7.21 8.32
CA GLU A 93 -22.28 -8.30 8.78
C GLU A 93 -21.99 -9.63 8.08
N ASN A 94 -21.80 -9.62 6.76
CA ASN A 94 -21.66 -10.81 5.93
C ASN A 94 -20.36 -10.85 5.10
N ALA A 95 -19.46 -9.89 5.29
CA ALA A 95 -18.23 -9.79 4.51
C ALA A 95 -17.12 -9.05 5.28
N LEU A 96 -15.89 -9.25 4.85
CA LEU A 96 -14.77 -8.37 5.19
C LEU A 96 -14.50 -7.46 3.98
N LEU A 97 -14.76 -6.17 4.14
CA LEU A 97 -14.54 -5.17 3.11
C LEU A 97 -13.11 -4.65 3.16
N VAL A 98 -12.41 -4.76 2.04
CA VAL A 98 -11.06 -4.22 1.84
C VAL A 98 -11.17 -2.91 1.05
N ARG A 99 -10.65 -1.82 1.61
CA ARG A 99 -10.63 -0.51 0.97
C ARG A 99 -9.23 0.07 0.98
N LEU A 100 -8.87 0.76 -0.08
CA LEU A 100 -7.61 1.46 -0.23
C LEU A 100 -7.84 2.96 -0.27
N ARG A 101 -7.01 3.72 0.45
CA ARG A 101 -6.98 5.17 0.31
C ARG A 101 -5.91 5.54 -0.71
N ILE A 102 -6.34 6.03 -1.86
CA ILE A 102 -5.47 6.47 -2.95
C ILE A 102 -5.78 7.94 -3.22
N ASP A 103 -4.75 8.80 -3.23
CA ASP A 103 -4.89 10.25 -3.42
C ASP A 103 -5.94 10.90 -2.49
N GLY A 104 -6.00 10.41 -1.25
CA GLY A 104 -6.93 10.91 -0.22
C GLY A 104 -8.34 10.33 -0.29
N ILE A 105 -8.70 9.61 -1.34
CA ILE A 105 -10.04 9.04 -1.56
C ILE A 105 -10.03 7.55 -1.21
N LEU A 106 -11.07 7.09 -0.50
CA LEU A 106 -11.27 5.67 -0.19
C LEU A 106 -11.97 4.95 -1.35
N HIS A 107 -11.30 3.96 -1.90
CA HIS A 107 -11.83 3.08 -2.95
C HIS A 107 -12.09 1.69 -2.39
N THR A 108 -13.21 1.08 -2.77
CA THR A 108 -13.43 -0.35 -2.53
C THR A 108 -12.47 -1.14 -3.41
N HIS A 109 -11.68 -2.02 -2.79
CA HIS A 109 -10.71 -2.86 -3.48
C HIS A 109 -11.24 -4.27 -3.64
N ARG A 110 -11.66 -4.91 -2.52
CA ARG A 110 -12.14 -6.30 -2.51
C ARG A 110 -13.26 -6.50 -1.49
N HIS A 111 -14.11 -7.48 -1.77
CA HIS A 111 -14.99 -8.08 -0.78
C HIS A 111 -14.49 -9.49 -0.49
N LEU A 112 -14.12 -9.77 0.74
CA LEU A 112 -13.65 -11.07 1.18
C LEU A 112 -14.76 -11.79 1.96
N PRO A 113 -14.80 -13.12 1.94
CA PRO A 113 -15.75 -13.89 2.75
C PRO A 113 -15.62 -13.56 4.24
N TYR A 114 -16.77 -13.49 4.93
CA TYR A 114 -16.82 -13.11 6.35
C TYR A 114 -15.94 -13.98 7.26
N TRP A 115 -15.86 -15.27 6.98
CA TRP A 115 -15.11 -16.24 7.78
C TRP A 115 -13.59 -16.00 7.81
N ILE A 116 -13.02 -15.30 6.83
CA ILE A 116 -11.58 -15.04 6.76
C ILE A 116 -11.11 -13.92 7.69
N LYS A 117 -12.05 -13.11 8.19
CA LYS A 117 -11.76 -11.90 8.95
C LYS A 117 -10.87 -12.11 10.15
N ASP A 118 -11.19 -13.13 10.97
CA ASP A 118 -10.48 -13.35 12.24
C ASP A 118 -9.03 -13.79 11.97
N ALA A 119 -8.80 -14.70 11.04
CA ALA A 119 -7.47 -15.16 10.69
C ALA A 119 -6.60 -14.05 10.10
N LEU A 120 -7.16 -13.25 9.20
CA LEU A 120 -6.45 -12.13 8.57
C LEU A 120 -6.13 -11.00 9.56
N LEU A 121 -7.08 -10.65 10.42
CA LEU A 121 -6.88 -9.64 11.47
C LEU A 121 -5.85 -10.09 12.49
N GLN A 122 -5.90 -11.34 12.95
CA GLN A 122 -4.91 -11.93 13.83
C GLN A 122 -3.51 -11.91 13.22
N ARG A 123 -3.39 -12.22 11.92
CA ARG A 123 -2.11 -12.15 11.20
C ARG A 123 -1.51 -10.74 11.30
N TYR A 124 -2.28 -9.70 11.03
CA TYR A 124 -1.79 -8.32 11.15
C TYR A 124 -1.52 -7.89 12.59
N LYS A 125 -2.31 -8.36 13.57
CA LYS A 125 -2.01 -8.11 14.98
C LYS A 125 -0.65 -8.68 15.39
N ILE A 126 -0.35 -9.90 14.97
CA ILE A 126 0.94 -10.54 15.27
C ILE A 126 2.09 -9.81 14.61
N LEU A 127 1.99 -9.50 13.31
CA LEU A 127 2.99 -8.72 12.61
C LEU A 127 3.28 -7.38 13.29
N SER A 128 2.24 -6.78 13.89
CA SER A 128 2.31 -5.48 14.55
C SER A 128 2.57 -5.55 16.05
N GLN A 129 2.82 -6.75 16.61
CA GLN A 129 3.07 -7.00 18.03
C GLN A 129 1.89 -6.57 18.95
N MET A 130 0.66 -6.73 18.46
CA MET A 130 -0.57 -6.50 19.22
C MET A 130 -1.05 -7.79 19.90
N ASP A 131 -1.88 -7.64 20.93
CA ASP A 131 -2.54 -8.77 21.58
C ASP A 131 -3.67 -9.32 20.69
N ILE A 132 -3.54 -10.59 20.30
CA ILE A 132 -4.54 -11.30 19.48
C ILE A 132 -5.81 -11.68 20.25
N ALA A 133 -5.71 -11.82 21.57
CA ALA A 133 -6.85 -12.21 22.42
C ALA A 133 -7.77 -11.01 22.71
N GLU A 134 -7.22 -9.80 22.80
CA GLU A 134 -7.99 -8.60 23.08
C GLU A 134 -8.66 -8.08 21.80
N LYS A 135 -10.01 -8.06 21.79
CA LYS A 135 -10.84 -7.61 20.66
C LYS A 135 -11.77 -6.45 21.00
N ARG A 136 -11.76 -6.02 22.28
CA ARG A 136 -12.69 -5.01 22.81
C ARG A 136 -12.09 -3.62 22.94
N LEU A 137 -10.76 -3.53 22.95
CA LEU A 137 -10.03 -2.28 23.11
C LEU A 137 -9.28 -1.95 21.82
N PRO A 138 -9.17 -0.65 21.47
CA PRO A 138 -8.30 -0.22 20.39
C PRO A 138 -6.84 -0.61 20.67
N GLN A 139 -6.11 -0.99 19.62
CA GLN A 139 -4.70 -1.29 19.71
C GLN A 139 -3.94 -0.62 18.57
N ASP A 140 -2.70 -0.23 18.86
CA ASP A 140 -1.76 0.34 17.90
C ASP A 140 -0.47 -0.47 17.89
N GLY A 141 0.11 -0.64 16.72
CA GLY A 141 1.36 -1.33 16.53
C GLY A 141 2.02 -0.96 15.21
N SER A 142 3.12 -1.63 14.90
CA SER A 142 3.85 -1.37 13.66
C SER A 142 4.71 -2.55 13.26
N PHE A 143 4.99 -2.66 11.95
CA PHE A 143 5.90 -3.65 11.41
C PHE A 143 6.55 -3.12 10.13
N SER A 144 7.64 -3.75 9.72
CA SER A 144 8.28 -3.50 8.44
C SER A 144 7.92 -4.59 7.43
N PHE A 145 7.73 -4.19 6.18
CA PHE A 145 7.45 -5.08 5.06
C PHE A 145 8.40 -4.79 3.91
N ILE A 146 9.12 -5.83 3.45
CA ILE A 146 10.04 -5.69 2.32
C ILE A 146 9.29 -5.90 1.01
N HIS A 147 9.12 -4.85 0.23
CA HIS A 147 8.53 -4.90 -1.09
C HIS A 147 9.55 -4.53 -2.16
N LYS A 148 9.85 -5.46 -3.08
CA LYS A 148 10.84 -5.25 -4.17
C LYS A 148 12.19 -4.71 -3.68
N GLY A 149 12.68 -5.23 -2.55
CA GLY A 149 13.94 -4.80 -1.94
C GLY A 149 13.90 -3.46 -1.21
N THR A 150 12.73 -2.84 -1.10
CA THR A 150 12.52 -1.61 -0.35
C THR A 150 11.79 -1.91 0.95
N ASP A 151 12.32 -1.44 2.06
CA ASP A 151 11.68 -1.56 3.38
C ASP A 151 10.60 -0.48 3.52
N VAL A 152 9.36 -0.92 3.71
CA VAL A 152 8.19 -0.06 3.93
C VAL A 152 7.74 -0.22 5.36
N PHE A 153 7.84 0.85 6.14
CA PHE A 153 7.35 0.86 7.51
C PHE A 153 5.83 1.03 7.53
N ILE A 154 5.13 0.15 8.24
CA ILE A 154 3.67 0.12 8.30
C ILE A 154 3.24 0.33 9.74
N ARG A 155 2.36 1.30 9.95
CA ARG A 155 1.62 1.47 11.20
C ARG A 155 0.27 0.79 11.09
N ALA A 156 -0.05 -0.04 12.07
CA ALA A 156 -1.32 -0.74 12.15
C ALA A 156 -2.10 -0.26 13.36
N ASN A 157 -3.41 -0.10 13.20
CA ASN A 157 -4.29 0.06 14.33
C ASN A 157 -5.55 -0.78 14.19
N THR A 158 -6.08 -1.27 15.32
CA THR A 158 -7.34 -2.00 15.35
C THR A 158 -8.35 -1.27 16.23
N LEU A 159 -9.61 -1.32 15.82
CA LEU A 159 -10.73 -0.70 16.52
C LEU A 159 -11.90 -1.68 16.58
N PRO A 160 -12.52 -1.90 17.75
CA PRO A 160 -13.75 -2.68 17.83
C PRO A 160 -14.89 -1.98 17.10
N THR A 161 -15.69 -2.76 16.39
CA THR A 161 -16.89 -2.29 15.67
C THR A 161 -18.07 -3.22 15.97
N LYS A 162 -19.25 -2.87 15.47
CA LYS A 162 -20.47 -3.67 15.70
C LYS A 162 -20.36 -5.13 15.22
N PHE A 163 -19.66 -5.37 14.11
CA PHE A 163 -19.59 -6.71 13.49
C PHE A 163 -18.23 -7.41 13.69
N GLY A 164 -17.33 -6.82 14.47
CA GLY A 164 -15.99 -7.33 14.73
C GLY A 164 -14.98 -6.18 14.79
N GLU A 165 -13.71 -6.46 14.56
CA GLU A 165 -12.69 -5.42 14.54
C GLU A 165 -12.51 -4.84 13.13
N LYS A 166 -12.18 -3.57 13.09
CA LYS A 166 -11.63 -2.89 11.90
C LYS A 166 -10.11 -2.78 12.08
N CYS A 167 -9.36 -3.05 11.04
CA CYS A 167 -7.91 -2.82 11.02
C CYS A 167 -7.56 -1.80 9.93
N VAL A 168 -6.64 -0.90 10.25
CA VAL A 168 -6.10 0.07 9.30
C VAL A 168 -4.59 -0.04 9.29
N LEU A 169 -4.02 -0.27 8.12
CA LEU A 169 -2.59 -0.26 7.88
C LEU A 169 -2.23 1.02 7.13
N ARG A 170 -1.40 1.86 7.74
CA ARG A 170 -0.86 3.07 7.12
C ARG A 170 0.54 2.83 6.61
N PHE A 171 0.75 3.03 5.33
CA PHE A 171 2.03 2.89 4.67
C PHE A 171 2.86 4.17 4.83
N LEU A 172 4.06 4.01 5.37
CA LEU A 172 5.04 5.09 5.51
C LEU A 172 6.23 4.75 4.60
N PRO A 173 6.21 5.24 3.36
CA PRO A 173 7.32 4.98 2.44
C PRO A 173 8.62 5.51 3.06
N PRO A 174 9.77 4.91 2.74
CA PRO A 174 11.05 5.37 3.25
C PRO A 174 11.22 6.85 2.92
N LYS A 175 11.54 7.63 3.95
CA LYS A 175 11.79 9.07 3.78
C LYS A 175 13.00 9.18 2.85
N LYS A 176 12.76 9.52 1.58
CA LYS A 176 13.82 10.02 0.72
C LYS A 176 14.24 11.36 1.32
N THR A 177 15.38 11.37 2.03
CA THR A 177 16.00 12.61 2.48
C THR A 177 16.25 13.47 1.24
N LYS A 178 15.51 14.54 1.12
CA LYS A 178 15.72 15.51 0.04
C LYS A 178 16.89 16.39 0.46
N ASP A 179 17.87 16.58 -0.42
CA ASP A 179 18.89 17.58 -0.21
C ASP A 179 18.24 18.97 -0.07
N LEU A 180 18.74 19.80 0.84
CA LEU A 180 18.23 21.16 1.09
C LEU A 180 18.12 21.98 -0.21
N LYS A 181 19.01 21.74 -1.19
CA LYS A 181 18.96 22.37 -2.51
C LYS A 181 17.71 21.97 -3.32
N SER A 182 17.21 20.77 -3.12
CA SER A 182 16.03 20.23 -3.83
C SER A 182 14.70 20.72 -3.26
N LEU A 183 14.72 21.40 -2.11
CA LEU A 183 13.53 21.94 -1.45
C LEU A 183 13.08 23.30 -2.01
N PHE A 184 13.71 23.79 -3.08
CA PHE A 184 13.36 25.05 -3.76
C PHE A 184 13.37 26.30 -2.87
N TYR A 185 14.10 26.30 -1.75
CA TYR A 185 14.27 27.50 -0.93
C TYR A 185 15.12 28.56 -1.65
N PRO A 186 14.80 29.85 -1.48
CA PRO A 186 15.68 30.92 -1.93
C PRO A 186 17.11 30.73 -1.37
N GLN A 187 18.12 30.97 -2.19
CA GLN A 187 19.52 30.73 -1.85
C GLN A 187 19.95 31.40 -0.55
N LYS A 188 19.40 32.64 -0.27
CA LYS A 188 19.63 33.38 0.97
C LYS A 188 19.09 32.63 2.19
N THR A 189 17.92 31.95 2.06
CA THR A 189 17.31 31.14 3.12
C THR A 189 18.12 29.90 3.38
N CYS A 190 18.57 29.18 2.35
CA CYS A 190 19.46 28.03 2.50
C CYS A 190 20.75 28.36 3.25
N LYS A 191 21.38 29.50 2.91
CA LYS A 191 22.61 29.95 3.62
C LYS A 191 22.34 30.19 5.10
N LYS A 192 21.22 30.83 5.45
CA LYS A 192 20.85 31.03 6.86
C LYS A 192 20.59 29.73 7.59
N LEU A 193 19.86 28.79 6.99
CA LEU A 193 19.60 27.46 7.57
C LEU A 193 20.91 26.72 7.84
N LEU A 194 21.85 26.71 6.89
CA LEU A 194 23.16 26.11 7.07
C LEU A 194 24.00 26.77 8.14
N GLN A 195 23.83 28.08 8.37
CA GLN A 195 24.48 28.77 9.49
C GLN A 195 23.90 28.32 10.82
N PHE A 196 22.55 28.27 10.96
CA PHE A 196 21.89 27.77 12.17
C PHE A 196 22.30 26.37 12.57
N ILE A 197 22.43 25.46 11.59
CA ILE A 197 22.86 24.06 11.87
C ILE A 197 24.29 23.98 12.44
N LYS A 198 25.12 24.99 12.18
CA LYS A 198 26.51 25.03 12.67
C LYS A 198 26.65 25.61 14.08
N GLU A 199 25.60 26.25 14.59
CA GLU A 199 25.65 26.81 15.95
C GLU A 199 25.69 25.68 16.98
N PRO A 200 26.58 25.79 17.99
CA PRO A 200 26.77 24.73 18.99
C PRO A 200 25.58 24.54 19.93
N GLN A 201 24.70 25.53 20.04
CA GLN A 201 23.50 25.48 20.86
C GLN A 201 22.44 26.45 20.32
N GLY A 202 21.16 26.12 20.54
CA GLY A 202 20.05 26.94 20.11
C GLY A 202 18.79 26.11 19.90
N ILE A 203 17.70 26.77 19.62
CA ILE A 203 16.42 26.13 19.27
C ILE A 203 16.01 26.64 17.89
N PHE A 204 15.73 25.72 16.97
CA PHE A 204 15.18 26.02 15.66
C PHE A 204 13.75 25.49 15.57
N ILE A 205 12.78 26.38 15.40
CA ILE A 205 11.36 26.04 15.36
C ILE A 205 10.83 26.19 13.94
N VAL A 206 10.26 25.09 13.40
CA VAL A 206 9.59 25.07 12.10
C VAL A 206 8.08 24.99 12.31
N CYS A 207 7.35 26.05 11.95
CA CYS A 207 5.91 26.14 12.10
C CYS A 207 5.20 26.13 10.75
N GLY A 208 3.97 25.63 10.73
CA GLY A 208 3.10 25.63 9.54
C GLY A 208 1.99 24.60 9.63
N PRO A 209 0.97 24.66 8.75
CA PRO A 209 -0.11 23.68 8.70
C PRO A 209 0.39 22.29 8.29
N THR A 210 -0.48 21.27 8.40
CA THR A 210 -0.19 19.91 7.91
C THR A 210 0.08 19.95 6.41
N GLY A 211 1.11 19.21 5.95
CA GLY A 211 1.51 19.18 4.53
C GLY A 211 2.39 20.34 4.06
N SER A 212 2.70 21.33 4.91
CA SER A 212 3.53 22.49 4.53
C SER A 212 5.04 22.20 4.40
N GLY A 213 5.46 20.94 4.56
CA GLY A 213 6.86 20.56 4.41
C GLY A 213 7.73 20.71 5.67
N LYS A 214 7.13 20.87 6.87
CA LYS A 214 7.88 20.99 8.14
C LYS A 214 8.89 19.85 8.34
N SER A 215 8.44 18.61 8.26
CA SER A 215 9.30 17.43 8.41
C SER A 215 10.29 17.21 7.25
N SER A 216 10.03 17.83 6.11
CA SER A 216 10.95 17.80 4.96
C SER A 216 12.06 18.85 5.11
N THR A 217 11.85 19.85 5.95
CA THR A 217 12.83 20.92 6.24
C THR A 217 13.80 20.49 7.35
N LEU A 218 13.33 19.69 8.31
CA LEU A 218 14.11 19.10 9.42
C LEU A 218 14.85 17.84 8.98
#